data_3045e0bc0b160ab116bc3cbdb4a0fe9c
#
_entry.id   3045e0bc0b160ab116bc3cbdb4a0fe9c
#
_cell.length_a   1.000
_cell.length_b   1.000
_cell.length_c   1.000
_cell.angle_alpha   90.00
_cell.angle_beta   90.00
_cell.angle_gamma   90.00
#
_symmetry.space_group_name_H-M   'P 1'
#
loop_
_entity.id
_entity.type
_entity.pdbx_description
1 polymer ?
#
loop_
_entity_poly.entity_id
_entity_poly.type
_entity_poly.pdbx_seq_one_letter_code
_entity_poly.pdbx_strand_id
1 'polypeptide(L)'
;MRKIIVVLSLLVYCFGFSQQKSLDQKVNALLKLMTLEEKIGQLNQYTGDNQATGPITINPNKEAEIKAGLIGSMLNVLGTKYTRQYQELAMQSRLKIPLLFGQDVVHGYKTTFPIPLAEAASWDLEAIELAARIAAIEASASGIHWTFAPMVDISRDPRWGRVMEGAGEDTYLGSKIAYARVKGFQGNLGDVNSVMACVKHFAAYGAAVGGRDYNSVDMSERMLWETYLPPFKSALDAGAATVMNSFNDINGIPATGSKYLQRDILKEKWNFRGFVVSDWGSIGEMVNHGYSKNNKEAAFQAIT
;
A
#
# COMPACT_ATOMS: atom_id res chain seq x y z
N MET A 1 42.05 -19.15 -1.78
CA MET A 1 41.12 -18.04 -1.56
C MET A 1 39.87 -18.10 -2.44
N ARG A 2 39.97 -18.30 -3.79
CA ARG A 2 38.79 -18.36 -4.70
C ARG A 2 37.76 -19.46 -4.36
N LYS A 3 38.19 -20.63 -3.91
CA LYS A 3 37.29 -21.74 -3.52
C LYS A 3 36.55 -21.51 -2.19
N ILE A 4 37.13 -20.75 -1.27
CA ILE A 4 36.51 -20.41 0.03
C ILE A 4 35.40 -19.38 -0.16
N ILE A 5 35.60 -18.42 -1.10
CA ILE A 5 34.59 -17.39 -1.42
C ILE A 5 33.35 -18.00 -2.05
N VAL A 6 33.50 -18.99 -2.93
CA VAL A 6 32.36 -19.70 -3.56
C VAL A 6 31.58 -20.52 -2.53
N VAL A 7 32.22 -21.13 -1.56
CA VAL A 7 31.53 -21.89 -0.51
C VAL A 7 30.80 -20.93 0.46
N LEU A 8 31.38 -19.79 0.80
CA LEU A 8 30.70 -18.78 1.63
C LEU A 8 29.48 -18.17 0.91
N SER A 9 29.58 -17.85 -0.40
CA SER A 9 28.45 -17.33 -1.15
C SER A 9 27.32 -18.36 -1.32
N LEU A 10 27.63 -19.63 -1.46
CA LEU A 10 26.64 -20.72 -1.50
C LEU A 10 25.95 -20.91 -0.12
N LEU A 11 26.69 -20.80 0.98
CA LEU A 11 26.12 -20.88 2.34
C LEU A 11 25.17 -19.70 2.62
N VAL A 12 25.53 -18.46 2.25
CA VAL A 12 24.64 -17.30 2.40
C VAL A 12 23.38 -17.44 1.56
N TYR A 13 23.48 -17.98 0.34
CA TYR A 13 22.32 -18.24 -0.52
C TYR A 13 21.40 -19.33 0.08
N CYS A 14 21.96 -20.39 0.66
CA CYS A 14 21.19 -21.45 1.33
C CYS A 14 20.47 -20.95 2.60
N PHE A 15 21.08 -20.06 3.40
CA PHE A 15 20.43 -19.51 4.60
C PHE A 15 19.25 -18.59 4.24
N GLY A 16 19.36 -17.76 3.19
CA GLY A 16 18.26 -16.91 2.75
C GLY A 16 17.04 -17.71 2.29
N PHE A 17 17.24 -18.78 1.52
CA PHE A 17 16.15 -19.68 1.08
C PHE A 17 15.55 -20.49 2.22
N SER A 18 16.33 -20.88 3.22
CA SER A 18 15.84 -21.63 4.37
C SER A 18 14.88 -20.78 5.23
N GLN A 19 15.20 -19.49 5.42
CA GLN A 19 14.35 -18.59 6.22
C GLN A 19 13.03 -18.28 5.50
N GLN A 20 13.04 -18.09 4.19
CA GLN A 20 11.83 -17.87 3.39
C GLN A 20 10.89 -19.09 3.40
N LYS A 21 11.43 -20.30 3.21
CA LYS A 21 10.66 -21.54 3.35
C LYS A 21 10.01 -21.67 4.74
N SER A 22 10.73 -21.32 5.80
CA SER A 22 10.20 -21.36 7.15
C SER A 22 9.03 -20.40 7.37
N LEU A 23 9.07 -19.19 6.78
CA LEU A 23 7.97 -18.21 6.86
C LEU A 23 6.74 -18.71 6.07
N ASP A 24 6.91 -19.13 4.85
CA ASP A 24 5.83 -19.69 4.02
C ASP A 24 5.18 -20.91 4.69
N GLN A 25 5.98 -21.78 5.31
CA GLN A 25 5.43 -22.91 6.07
C GLN A 25 4.59 -22.46 7.27
N LYS A 26 5.01 -21.44 8.01
CA LYS A 26 4.25 -20.89 9.14
C LYS A 26 2.93 -20.24 8.65
N VAL A 27 3.00 -19.45 7.58
CA VAL A 27 1.82 -18.81 6.98
C VAL A 27 0.83 -19.86 6.49
N ASN A 28 1.30 -20.86 5.74
CA ASN A 28 0.44 -21.93 5.23
C ASN A 28 -0.16 -22.79 6.35
N ALA A 29 0.56 -23.03 7.43
CA ALA A 29 0.04 -23.73 8.60
C ALA A 29 -1.08 -22.91 9.28
N LEU A 30 -0.89 -21.59 9.43
CA LEU A 30 -1.91 -20.69 9.98
C LEU A 30 -3.16 -20.64 9.10
N LEU A 31 -2.99 -20.47 7.79
CA LEU A 31 -4.10 -20.46 6.81
C LEU A 31 -4.96 -21.73 6.86
N LYS A 32 -4.36 -22.89 7.13
CA LYS A 32 -5.10 -24.15 7.29
C LYS A 32 -5.95 -24.20 8.56
N LEU A 33 -5.62 -23.44 9.57
CA LEU A 33 -6.38 -23.35 10.83
C LEU A 33 -7.52 -22.36 10.75
N MET A 34 -7.48 -21.42 9.80
CA MET A 34 -8.49 -20.36 9.65
C MET A 34 -9.79 -20.88 9.05
N THR A 35 -10.92 -20.44 9.61
CA THR A 35 -12.23 -20.57 8.97
C THR A 35 -12.33 -19.63 7.76
N LEU A 36 -13.37 -19.79 6.94
CA LEU A 36 -13.59 -18.88 5.82
C LEU A 36 -13.85 -17.45 6.30
N GLU A 37 -14.64 -17.30 7.36
CA GLU A 37 -14.97 -16.01 7.97
C GLU A 37 -13.70 -15.30 8.49
N GLU A 38 -12.81 -16.02 9.15
CA GLU A 38 -11.54 -15.46 9.60
C GLU A 38 -10.63 -15.06 8.44
N LYS A 39 -10.61 -15.81 7.33
CA LYS A 39 -9.87 -15.43 6.12
C LYS A 39 -10.44 -14.15 5.50
N ILE A 40 -11.77 -14.05 5.39
CA ILE A 40 -12.44 -12.84 4.91
C ILE A 40 -12.16 -11.68 5.87
N GLY A 41 -12.21 -11.94 7.17
CA GLY A 41 -11.90 -10.95 8.21
C GLY A 41 -10.51 -10.32 8.05
N GLN A 42 -9.49 -11.10 7.66
CA GLN A 42 -8.15 -10.55 7.40
C GLN A 42 -8.11 -9.56 6.23
N LEU A 43 -9.10 -9.57 5.35
CA LEU A 43 -9.24 -8.62 4.25
C LEU A 43 -9.97 -7.34 4.65
N ASN A 44 -10.57 -7.29 5.85
CA ASN A 44 -11.31 -6.13 6.34
C ASN A 44 -10.37 -5.12 6.98
N GLN A 45 -10.55 -3.85 6.60
CA GLN A 45 -9.93 -2.72 7.26
C GLN A 45 -11.01 -1.79 7.83
N TYR A 46 -10.93 -1.50 9.12
CA TYR A 46 -11.80 -0.52 9.78
C TYR A 46 -11.01 0.72 10.17
N THR A 47 -11.72 1.83 10.41
CA THR A 47 -11.09 3.01 10.99
C THR A 47 -11.09 2.98 12.50
N GLY A 48 -10.13 3.68 13.10
CA GLY A 48 -10.22 4.12 14.50
C GLY A 48 -11.35 5.11 14.69
N ASP A 49 -11.51 5.58 15.92
CA ASP A 49 -12.57 6.53 16.28
C ASP A 49 -12.12 8.00 16.11
N ASN A 50 -10.86 8.22 15.72
CA ASN A 50 -10.31 9.54 15.46
C ASN A 50 -10.44 9.89 13.97
N GLN A 51 -10.97 11.05 13.68
CA GLN A 51 -11.01 11.58 12.32
C GLN A 51 -9.62 12.15 11.97
N ALA A 52 -8.92 11.50 11.04
CA ALA A 52 -7.65 11.98 10.49
C ALA A 52 -7.75 12.13 8.98
N THR A 53 -7.91 11.04 8.25
CA THR A 53 -8.12 11.03 6.80
C THR A 53 -9.31 10.14 6.47
N GLY A 54 -10.14 10.56 5.53
CA GLY A 54 -11.33 9.83 5.12
C GLY A 54 -12.45 9.78 6.19
N PRO A 55 -13.56 9.12 5.87
CA PRO A 55 -14.68 8.96 6.80
C PRO A 55 -14.38 7.94 7.90
N ILE A 56 -15.14 8.02 9.01
CA ILE A 56 -15.05 7.04 10.10
C ILE A 56 -16.00 5.89 9.84
N THR A 57 -15.51 4.65 10.01
CA THR A 57 -16.34 3.46 10.00
C THR A 57 -17.15 3.39 11.30
N ILE A 58 -18.45 3.68 11.22
CA ILE A 58 -19.36 3.54 12.35
C ILE A 58 -19.81 2.08 12.44
N ASN A 59 -19.27 1.35 13.41
CA ASN A 59 -19.67 -0.02 13.68
C ASN A 59 -19.76 -0.26 15.20
N PRO A 60 -20.95 -0.42 15.77
CA PRO A 60 -21.12 -0.63 17.20
C PRO A 60 -20.53 -1.98 17.66
N ASN A 61 -20.30 -2.91 16.76
CA ASN A 61 -19.76 -4.24 17.04
C ASN A 61 -18.23 -4.33 16.82
N LYS A 62 -17.57 -3.22 16.50
CA LYS A 62 -16.13 -3.18 16.12
C LYS A 62 -15.25 -4.01 17.07
N GLU A 63 -15.36 -3.80 18.38
CA GLU A 63 -14.55 -4.53 19.36
C GLU A 63 -14.86 -6.04 19.39
N ALA A 64 -16.13 -6.41 19.25
CA ALA A 64 -16.54 -7.80 19.18
C ALA A 64 -16.00 -8.49 17.93
N GLU A 65 -16.02 -7.82 16.80
CA GLU A 65 -15.49 -8.33 15.53
C GLU A 65 -13.95 -8.45 15.56
N ILE A 66 -13.25 -7.52 16.21
CA ILE A 66 -11.79 -7.65 16.44
C ILE A 66 -11.51 -8.92 17.27
N LYS A 67 -12.20 -9.11 18.39
CA LYS A 67 -12.07 -10.29 19.25
C LYS A 67 -12.42 -11.59 18.53
N ALA A 68 -13.34 -11.53 17.58
CA ALA A 68 -13.70 -12.67 16.74
C ALA A 68 -12.70 -12.97 15.61
N GLY A 69 -11.70 -12.10 15.39
CA GLY A 69 -10.72 -12.26 14.31
C GLY A 69 -11.25 -11.89 12.93
N LEU A 70 -12.28 -11.04 12.86
CA LEU A 70 -12.98 -10.63 11.63
C LEU A 70 -12.44 -9.29 11.06
N ILE A 71 -11.35 -8.77 11.61
CA ILE A 71 -10.68 -7.55 11.17
C ILE A 71 -9.18 -7.81 11.11
N GLY A 72 -8.54 -7.50 9.97
CA GLY A 72 -7.11 -7.70 9.75
C GLY A 72 -6.29 -6.43 9.93
N SER A 73 -6.89 -5.26 9.69
CA SER A 73 -6.18 -3.99 9.79
C SER A 73 -7.09 -2.85 10.23
N MET A 74 -6.48 -1.79 10.74
CA MET A 74 -7.18 -0.57 11.11
C MET A 74 -6.44 0.67 10.59
N LEU A 75 -7.19 1.64 10.09
CA LEU A 75 -6.73 2.95 9.65
C LEU A 75 -7.05 4.01 10.71
N ASN A 76 -6.20 5.03 10.85
CA ASN A 76 -6.45 6.19 11.72
C ASN A 76 -6.60 5.87 13.22
N VAL A 77 -5.85 4.90 13.72
CA VAL A 77 -5.72 4.67 15.16
C VAL A 77 -4.52 5.46 15.66
N LEU A 78 -4.77 6.60 16.29
CA LEU A 78 -3.73 7.56 16.65
C LEU A 78 -3.17 7.34 18.06
N GLY A 79 -1.87 7.00 18.11
CA GLY A 79 -1.08 6.93 19.35
C GLY A 79 -1.09 5.57 20.01
N THR A 80 -0.02 5.30 20.75
CA THR A 80 0.29 4.01 21.36
C THR A 80 -0.76 3.49 22.33
N LYS A 81 -1.50 4.37 23.00
CA LYS A 81 -2.60 3.98 23.89
C LYS A 81 -3.67 3.20 23.14
N TYR A 82 -4.13 3.73 22.01
CA TYR A 82 -5.24 3.15 21.25
C TYR A 82 -4.77 1.96 20.39
N THR A 83 -3.59 2.05 19.76
CA THR A 83 -3.06 0.90 19.02
C THR A 83 -2.85 -0.30 19.94
N ARG A 84 -2.37 -0.10 21.17
CA ARG A 84 -2.24 -1.17 22.17
C ARG A 84 -3.59 -1.72 22.59
N GLN A 85 -4.56 -0.87 22.88
CA GLN A 85 -5.92 -1.29 23.24
C GLN A 85 -6.53 -2.22 22.19
N TYR A 86 -6.52 -1.81 20.92
CA TYR A 86 -7.06 -2.65 19.83
C TYR A 86 -6.24 -3.92 19.62
N GLN A 87 -4.92 -3.86 19.80
CA GLN A 87 -4.08 -5.04 19.71
C GLN A 87 -4.37 -6.06 20.80
N GLU A 88 -4.62 -5.60 22.03
CA GLU A 88 -5.03 -6.46 23.14
C GLU A 88 -6.38 -7.15 22.88
N LEU A 89 -7.31 -6.48 22.18
CA LEU A 89 -8.57 -7.10 21.73
C LEU A 89 -8.30 -8.18 20.68
N ALA A 90 -7.45 -7.91 19.67
CA ALA A 90 -7.10 -8.88 18.65
C ALA A 90 -6.41 -10.12 19.21
N MET A 91 -5.58 -9.95 20.24
CA MET A 91 -4.92 -11.07 20.93
C MET A 91 -5.87 -11.94 21.76
N GLN A 92 -7.15 -11.55 21.90
CA GLN A 92 -8.20 -12.40 22.50
C GLN A 92 -8.88 -13.31 21.45
N SER A 93 -8.64 -13.07 20.14
CA SER A 93 -9.16 -13.92 19.08
C SER A 93 -8.61 -15.34 19.14
N ARG A 94 -9.32 -16.29 18.55
CA ARG A 94 -8.96 -17.72 18.56
C ARG A 94 -7.54 -17.99 18.04
N LEU A 95 -7.14 -17.30 16.99
CA LEU A 95 -5.84 -17.48 16.34
C LEU A 95 -4.80 -16.47 16.78
N LYS A 96 -5.19 -15.44 17.53
CA LYS A 96 -4.33 -14.37 18.05
C LYS A 96 -3.49 -13.71 16.97
N ILE A 97 -4.10 -13.47 15.79
CA ILE A 97 -3.44 -12.76 14.70
C ILE A 97 -3.48 -11.26 15.05
N PRO A 98 -2.32 -10.59 15.10
CA PRO A 98 -2.27 -9.17 15.42
C PRO A 98 -2.82 -8.31 14.28
N LEU A 99 -3.37 -7.13 14.61
CA LEU A 99 -3.81 -6.13 13.64
C LEU A 99 -2.62 -5.40 13.01
N LEU A 100 -2.76 -5.04 11.74
CA LEU A 100 -1.95 -4.01 11.11
C LEU A 100 -2.59 -2.63 11.33
N PHE A 101 -1.81 -1.64 11.75
CA PHE A 101 -2.26 -0.26 11.86
C PHE A 101 -1.68 0.56 10.72
N GLY A 102 -2.58 1.14 9.91
CA GLY A 102 -2.26 1.98 8.76
C GLY A 102 -2.53 3.46 9.03
N GLN A 103 -1.77 4.33 8.35
CA GLN A 103 -1.93 5.79 8.42
C GLN A 103 -1.42 6.42 7.13
N ASP A 104 -2.05 7.54 6.71
CA ASP A 104 -1.52 8.38 5.63
C ASP A 104 -0.37 9.25 6.16
N VAL A 105 0.85 8.74 6.06
CA VAL A 105 2.07 9.47 6.42
C VAL A 105 2.68 10.02 5.12
N VAL A 106 2.10 11.10 4.60
CA VAL A 106 2.40 11.59 3.25
C VAL A 106 3.66 12.49 3.23
N HIS A 107 3.75 13.46 4.14
CA HIS A 107 4.90 14.37 4.24
C HIS A 107 5.28 14.64 5.70
N GLY A 108 5.54 13.58 6.43
CA GLY A 108 5.85 13.60 7.86
C GLY A 108 4.75 13.00 8.71
N TYR A 109 5.05 12.76 9.98
CA TYR A 109 4.10 12.25 10.97
C TYR A 109 3.92 13.25 12.12
N LYS A 110 4.93 13.42 12.97
CA LYS A 110 4.98 14.51 13.97
C LYS A 110 5.75 15.71 13.44
N THR A 111 6.88 15.45 12.81
CA THR A 111 7.63 16.45 12.05
C THR A 111 6.95 16.63 10.69
N THR A 112 6.50 17.85 10.38
CA THR A 112 5.95 18.19 9.07
C THR A 112 7.07 18.56 8.12
N PHE A 113 7.20 17.82 7.03
CA PHE A 113 8.08 18.12 5.90
C PHE A 113 7.33 18.88 4.81
N PRO A 114 8.02 19.45 3.83
CA PRO A 114 7.38 20.01 2.64
C PRO A 114 6.47 19.00 1.96
N ILE A 115 5.43 19.48 1.25
CA ILE A 115 4.59 18.59 0.45
C ILE A 115 5.42 17.86 -0.61
N PRO A 116 5.03 16.66 -1.05
CA PRO A 116 5.82 15.87 -2.00
C PRO A 116 6.20 16.61 -3.29
N LEU A 117 5.32 17.45 -3.81
CA LEU A 117 5.62 18.29 -4.97
C LEU A 117 6.76 19.29 -4.70
N ALA A 118 6.80 19.87 -3.50
CA ALA A 118 7.87 20.79 -3.11
C ALA A 118 9.18 20.03 -2.82
N GLU A 119 9.11 18.84 -2.22
CA GLU A 119 10.28 17.96 -2.09
C GLU A 119 10.85 17.61 -3.47
N ALA A 120 10.01 17.30 -4.44
CA ALA A 120 10.43 16.98 -5.80
C ALA A 120 11.17 18.15 -6.46
N ALA A 121 10.77 19.38 -6.19
CA ALA A 121 11.43 20.59 -6.71
C ALA A 121 12.85 20.79 -6.16
N SER A 122 13.23 20.13 -5.07
CA SER A 122 14.60 20.18 -4.52
C SER A 122 15.60 19.37 -5.35
N TRP A 123 15.17 18.32 -6.03
CA TRP A 123 16.01 17.31 -6.72
C TRP A 123 16.97 16.57 -5.78
N ASP A 124 16.82 16.73 -4.47
CA ASP A 124 17.67 16.12 -3.44
C ASP A 124 17.07 14.79 -2.97
N LEU A 125 17.46 13.70 -3.63
CA LEU A 125 16.94 12.35 -3.34
C LEU A 125 17.36 11.86 -1.94
N GLU A 126 18.52 12.29 -1.43
CA GLU A 126 19.00 11.90 -0.11
C GLU A 126 18.15 12.56 0.99
N ALA A 127 17.85 13.86 0.83
CA ALA A 127 16.96 14.56 1.76
C ALA A 127 15.55 14.00 1.73
N ILE A 128 15.01 13.61 0.55
CA ILE A 128 13.69 12.99 0.40
C ILE A 128 13.64 11.61 1.08
N GLU A 129 14.67 10.78 0.91
CA GLU A 129 14.79 9.50 1.59
C GLU A 129 14.86 9.68 3.12
N LEU A 130 15.67 10.64 3.58
CA LEU A 130 15.81 10.96 5.00
C LEU A 130 14.49 11.46 5.62
N ALA A 131 13.75 12.33 4.93
CA ALA A 131 12.44 12.80 5.38
C ALA A 131 11.45 11.63 5.57
N ALA A 132 11.38 10.72 4.59
CA ALA A 132 10.57 9.51 4.69
C ALA A 132 11.05 8.59 5.84
N ARG A 133 12.38 8.51 6.08
CA ARG A 133 12.93 7.72 7.18
C ARG A 133 12.53 8.29 8.55
N ILE A 134 12.62 9.59 8.74
CA ILE A 134 12.21 10.27 9.97
C ILE A 134 10.71 10.07 10.21
N ALA A 135 9.90 10.27 9.19
CA ALA A 135 8.46 10.05 9.27
C ALA A 135 8.11 8.61 9.69
N ALA A 136 8.83 7.61 9.16
CA ALA A 136 8.64 6.20 9.52
C ALA A 136 9.04 5.92 10.98
N ILE A 137 10.14 6.49 11.46
CA ILE A 137 10.58 6.35 12.86
C ILE A 137 9.51 6.91 13.81
N GLU A 138 8.99 8.09 13.51
CA GLU A 138 7.95 8.72 14.32
C GLU A 138 6.62 7.95 14.29
N ALA A 139 6.21 7.48 13.11
CA ALA A 139 4.99 6.69 12.94
C ALA A 139 5.07 5.34 13.65
N SER A 140 6.17 4.61 13.48
CA SER A 140 6.39 3.32 14.15
C SER A 140 6.42 3.44 15.67
N ALA A 141 7.04 4.52 16.20
CA ALA A 141 7.02 4.82 17.62
C ALA A 141 5.60 5.09 18.16
N SER A 142 4.64 5.41 17.30
CA SER A 142 3.22 5.59 17.64
C SER A 142 2.39 4.33 17.42
N GLY A 143 3.02 3.22 17.01
CA GLY A 143 2.36 1.92 16.78
C GLY A 143 1.80 1.75 15.38
N ILE A 144 2.24 2.55 14.41
CA ILE A 144 1.88 2.41 13.00
C ILE A 144 2.84 1.43 12.33
N HIS A 145 2.29 0.48 11.57
CA HIS A 145 3.03 -0.56 10.86
C HIS A 145 3.08 -0.34 9.35
N TRP A 146 2.18 0.50 8.84
CA TRP A 146 1.88 0.62 7.43
C TRP A 146 1.53 2.06 7.07
N THR A 147 2.20 2.63 6.06
CA THR A 147 1.84 3.95 5.54
C THR A 147 1.21 3.83 4.17
N PHE A 148 0.18 4.64 3.88
CA PHE A 148 -0.41 4.77 2.54
C PHE A 148 0.33 5.84 1.73
N ALA A 149 1.65 5.65 1.63
CA ALA A 149 2.60 6.45 0.88
C ALA A 149 3.76 5.55 0.39
N PRO A 150 4.48 5.93 -0.68
CA PRO A 150 4.37 7.16 -1.44
C PRO A 150 3.25 7.15 -2.48
N MET A 151 2.68 8.32 -2.78
CA MET A 151 1.93 8.53 -3.99
C MET A 151 2.93 8.76 -5.14
N VAL A 152 2.81 7.97 -6.20
CA VAL A 152 3.73 7.97 -7.33
C VAL A 152 3.04 8.27 -8.66
N ASP A 153 1.81 8.75 -8.59
CA ASP A 153 1.05 9.15 -9.77
C ASP A 153 1.74 10.30 -10.50
N ILE A 154 1.95 10.11 -11.79
CA ILE A 154 2.40 11.19 -12.68
C ILE A 154 1.19 12.09 -12.96
N SER A 155 1.35 13.37 -12.69
CA SER A 155 0.30 14.38 -12.87
C SER A 155 0.74 15.41 -13.91
N ARG A 156 0.05 15.41 -15.07
CA ARG A 156 0.29 16.37 -16.16
C ARG A 156 -0.74 17.47 -16.21
N ASP A 157 -1.90 17.26 -15.62
CA ASP A 157 -2.95 18.27 -15.53
C ASP A 157 -2.93 18.94 -14.16
N PRO A 158 -2.51 20.22 -14.05
CA PRO A 158 -2.40 20.90 -12.76
C PRO A 158 -3.75 21.18 -12.10
N ARG A 159 -4.86 20.94 -12.80
CA ARG A 159 -6.21 21.08 -12.22
C ARG A 159 -6.59 19.91 -11.32
N TRP A 160 -5.88 18.80 -11.40
CA TRP A 160 -6.12 17.67 -10.50
C TRP A 160 -5.79 18.05 -9.06
N GLY A 161 -6.75 17.91 -8.14
CA GLY A 161 -6.64 18.38 -6.76
C GLY A 161 -5.57 17.69 -5.93
N ARG A 162 -5.05 16.53 -6.38
CA ARG A 162 -4.04 15.73 -5.68
C ARG A 162 -2.61 15.90 -6.23
N VAL A 163 -2.38 16.86 -7.11
CA VAL A 163 -1.03 17.14 -7.68
C VAL A 163 0.02 17.31 -6.57
N MET A 164 -0.35 17.92 -5.47
CA MET A 164 0.55 18.20 -4.33
C MET A 164 1.09 16.93 -3.63
N GLU A 165 0.39 15.81 -3.74
CA GLU A 165 0.78 14.56 -3.08
C GLU A 165 1.87 13.80 -3.83
N GLY A 166 2.11 14.12 -5.10
CA GLY A 166 3.04 13.43 -6.00
C GLY A 166 4.30 14.22 -6.34
N ALA A 167 5.12 13.65 -7.22
CA ALA A 167 6.40 14.22 -7.64
C ALA A 167 6.30 15.07 -8.92
N GLY A 168 5.08 15.36 -9.40
CA GLY A 168 4.85 16.16 -10.62
C GLY A 168 4.71 15.34 -11.89
N GLU A 169 5.12 15.90 -13.03
CA GLU A 169 4.84 15.36 -14.36
C GLU A 169 5.95 14.50 -14.97
N ASP A 170 7.17 14.60 -14.46
CA ASP A 170 8.33 13.91 -15.03
C ASP A 170 8.41 12.46 -14.54
N THR A 171 8.35 11.52 -15.48
CA THR A 171 8.37 10.10 -15.20
C THR A 171 9.70 9.62 -14.62
N TYR A 172 10.84 10.19 -15.05
CA TYR A 172 12.14 9.76 -14.57
C TYR A 172 12.39 10.25 -13.14
N LEU A 173 12.18 11.54 -12.88
CA LEU A 173 12.29 12.11 -11.53
C LEU A 173 11.31 11.44 -10.57
N GLY A 174 10.06 11.28 -10.99
CA GLY A 174 9.03 10.56 -10.21
C GLY A 174 9.44 9.14 -9.85
N SER A 175 10.08 8.42 -10.78
CA SER A 175 10.60 7.08 -10.51
C SER A 175 11.75 7.09 -9.49
N LYS A 176 12.67 8.07 -9.55
CA LYS A 176 13.75 8.18 -8.58
C LYS A 176 13.24 8.52 -7.18
N ILE A 177 12.29 9.45 -7.10
CA ILE A 177 11.66 9.84 -5.83
C ILE A 177 10.85 8.67 -5.25
N ALA A 178 10.10 7.94 -6.06
CA ALA A 178 9.38 6.75 -5.63
C ALA A 178 10.30 5.72 -4.96
N TYR A 179 11.47 5.47 -5.58
CA TYR A 179 12.49 4.59 -5.03
C TYR A 179 13.00 5.10 -3.67
N ALA A 180 13.42 6.36 -3.60
CA ALA A 180 13.97 6.97 -2.40
C ALA A 180 12.97 6.94 -1.23
N ARG A 181 11.72 7.31 -1.48
CA ARG A 181 10.67 7.31 -0.44
C ARG A 181 10.37 5.92 0.10
N VAL A 182 10.30 4.89 -0.76
CA VAL A 182 10.12 3.50 -0.31
C VAL A 182 11.30 3.07 0.57
N LYS A 183 12.53 3.36 0.15
CA LYS A 183 13.74 3.07 0.96
C LYS A 183 13.69 3.79 2.31
N GLY A 184 13.31 5.04 2.32
CA GLY A 184 13.15 5.82 3.55
C GLY A 184 12.10 5.23 4.49
N PHE A 185 10.88 4.97 4.04
CA PHE A 185 9.82 4.42 4.88
C PHE A 185 10.15 3.04 5.42
N GLN A 186 10.65 2.16 4.59
CA GLN A 186 10.85 0.76 4.98
C GLN A 186 12.17 0.49 5.69
N GLY A 187 13.26 1.17 5.31
CA GLY A 187 14.58 0.79 5.78
C GLY A 187 14.78 -0.72 5.63
N ASN A 188 15.03 -1.42 6.73
CA ASN A 188 14.98 -2.88 6.78
C ASN A 188 13.62 -3.29 7.35
N LEU A 189 12.74 -3.89 6.54
CA LEU A 189 11.45 -4.40 7.03
C LEU A 189 11.66 -5.44 8.13
N GLY A 190 10.95 -5.24 9.25
CA GLY A 190 11.11 -6.04 10.46
C GLY A 190 11.87 -5.34 11.58
N ASP A 191 12.58 -4.25 11.29
CA ASP A 191 13.13 -3.39 12.34
C ASP A 191 12.02 -2.62 13.05
N VAL A 192 12.23 -2.33 14.32
CA VAL A 192 11.22 -1.66 15.19
C VAL A 192 10.84 -0.25 14.72
N ASN A 193 11.67 0.36 13.90
CA ASN A 193 11.49 1.72 13.37
C ASN A 193 11.11 1.74 11.88
N SER A 194 10.71 0.61 11.30
CA SER A 194 10.26 0.51 9.91
C SER A 194 8.74 0.50 9.80
N VAL A 195 8.22 1.02 8.68
CA VAL A 195 6.82 0.88 8.30
C VAL A 195 6.72 0.39 6.85
N MET A 196 5.76 -0.46 6.56
CA MET A 196 5.52 -0.90 5.19
C MET A 196 5.08 0.29 4.34
N ALA A 197 5.70 0.48 3.18
CA ALA A 197 5.26 1.43 2.18
C ALA A 197 4.09 0.86 1.36
N CYS A 198 3.15 1.73 0.99
CA CYS A 198 2.06 1.42 0.09
C CYS A 198 2.11 2.37 -1.11
N VAL A 199 2.53 1.83 -2.24
CA VAL A 199 2.66 2.61 -3.47
C VAL A 199 1.28 2.85 -4.08
N LYS A 200 0.92 4.11 -4.28
CA LYS A 200 -0.43 4.49 -4.71
C LYS A 200 -0.41 5.55 -5.81
N HIS A 201 -1.44 5.61 -6.65
CA HIS A 201 -2.59 4.74 -6.78
C HIS A 201 -2.48 3.95 -8.10
N PHE A 202 -2.48 2.65 -8.05
CA PHE A 202 -2.18 1.78 -9.20
C PHE A 202 -3.45 1.53 -10.05
N ALA A 203 -3.57 2.17 -11.25
CA ALA A 203 -2.60 3.04 -11.90
C ALA A 203 -3.28 4.18 -12.67
N ALA A 204 -2.43 5.13 -13.05
CA ALA A 204 -2.79 6.25 -13.93
C ALA A 204 -3.83 7.23 -13.36
N TYR A 205 -3.97 7.34 -12.05
CA TYR A 205 -4.95 8.20 -11.41
C TYR A 205 -4.73 9.69 -11.72
N GLY A 206 -3.48 10.13 -11.84
CA GLY A 206 -3.13 11.49 -12.23
C GLY A 206 -3.41 11.85 -13.71
N ALA A 207 -3.91 10.90 -14.49
CA ALA A 207 -4.24 11.09 -15.90
C ALA A 207 -5.73 11.37 -16.16
N ALA A 208 -6.53 11.53 -15.08
CA ALA A 208 -7.97 11.74 -15.20
C ALA A 208 -8.32 12.88 -16.15
N VAL A 209 -9.25 12.66 -17.07
CA VAL A 209 -9.64 13.61 -18.09
C VAL A 209 -10.08 14.95 -17.48
N GLY A 210 -9.40 16.03 -17.88
CA GLY A 210 -9.66 17.38 -17.38
C GLY A 210 -9.27 17.60 -15.92
N GLY A 211 -8.40 16.76 -15.34
CA GLY A 211 -8.00 16.84 -13.94
C GLY A 211 -9.13 16.53 -12.95
N ARG A 212 -10.20 15.87 -13.41
CA ARG A 212 -11.35 15.53 -12.56
C ARG A 212 -11.05 14.30 -11.74
N ASP A 213 -10.98 14.48 -10.44
CA ASP A 213 -10.75 13.40 -9.49
C ASP A 213 -11.82 12.30 -9.60
N TYR A 214 -11.47 11.05 -9.35
CA TYR A 214 -12.32 9.85 -9.50
C TYR A 214 -12.82 9.53 -10.92
N ASN A 215 -12.42 10.29 -11.93
CA ASN A 215 -12.97 10.16 -13.29
C ASN A 215 -12.12 9.28 -14.20
N SER A 216 -12.69 9.08 -15.41
CA SER A 216 -12.15 8.20 -16.42
C SER A 216 -10.79 8.67 -16.96
N VAL A 217 -10.00 7.68 -17.33
CA VAL A 217 -8.74 7.85 -18.03
C VAL A 217 -8.86 7.17 -19.40
N ASP A 218 -8.56 7.90 -20.46
CA ASP A 218 -8.48 7.39 -21.82
C ASP A 218 -7.05 7.55 -22.34
N MET A 219 -6.36 6.43 -22.55
CA MET A 219 -4.98 6.46 -23.01
C MET A 219 -4.58 5.20 -23.79
N SER A 220 -3.55 5.35 -24.63
CA SER A 220 -2.93 4.21 -25.28
C SER A 220 -2.12 3.37 -24.29
N GLU A 221 -1.96 2.08 -24.59
CA GLU A 221 -1.09 1.19 -23.81
C GLU A 221 0.36 1.71 -23.76
N ARG A 222 0.86 2.28 -24.87
CA ARG A 222 2.19 2.90 -24.90
C ARG A 222 2.32 4.02 -23.87
N MET A 223 1.33 4.92 -23.77
CA MET A 223 1.34 5.99 -22.78
C MET A 223 1.33 5.44 -21.35
N LEU A 224 0.54 4.42 -21.09
CA LEU A 224 0.51 3.75 -19.78
C LEU A 224 1.89 3.21 -19.41
N TRP A 225 2.56 2.49 -20.32
CA TRP A 225 3.85 1.85 -20.07
C TRP A 225 5.03 2.83 -20.01
N GLU A 226 5.01 3.89 -20.83
CA GLU A 226 6.14 4.83 -20.89
C GLU A 226 6.05 5.95 -19.84
N THR A 227 4.84 6.25 -19.35
CA THR A 227 4.65 7.42 -18.46
C THR A 227 4.16 7.03 -17.06
N TYR A 228 3.10 6.25 -16.96
CA TYR A 228 2.38 6.08 -15.68
C TYR A 228 2.83 4.87 -14.88
N LEU A 229 3.31 3.81 -15.52
CA LEU A 229 3.77 2.60 -14.83
C LEU A 229 5.21 2.66 -14.29
N PRO A 230 6.17 3.39 -14.89
CA PRO A 230 7.56 3.32 -14.44
C PRO A 230 7.80 3.74 -12.98
N PRO A 231 7.13 4.75 -12.39
CA PRO A 231 7.31 5.07 -10.98
C PRO A 231 6.87 3.92 -10.05
N PHE A 232 5.79 3.22 -10.39
CA PHE A 232 5.35 2.02 -9.65
C PHE A 232 6.41 0.92 -9.71
N LYS A 233 6.91 0.64 -10.92
CA LYS A 233 7.96 -0.37 -11.07
C LYS A 233 9.21 -0.03 -10.25
N SER A 234 9.62 1.23 -10.28
CA SER A 234 10.76 1.72 -9.49
C SER A 234 10.55 1.55 -7.98
N ALA A 235 9.35 1.85 -7.49
CA ALA A 235 8.98 1.64 -6.09
C ALA A 235 8.99 0.16 -5.70
N LEU A 236 8.51 -0.73 -6.58
CA LEU A 236 8.58 -2.18 -6.37
C LEU A 236 10.01 -2.69 -6.37
N ASP A 237 10.89 -2.15 -7.24
CA ASP A 237 12.31 -2.48 -7.25
C ASP A 237 13.03 -2.00 -5.99
N ALA A 238 12.55 -0.94 -5.34
CA ALA A 238 12.98 -0.53 -4.01
C ALA A 238 12.50 -1.46 -2.89
N GLY A 239 11.60 -2.40 -3.19
CA GLY A 239 11.08 -3.39 -2.26
C GLY A 239 9.76 -3.02 -1.59
N ALA A 240 8.93 -2.15 -2.20
CA ALA A 240 7.63 -1.77 -1.63
C ALA A 240 6.81 -3.00 -1.25
N ALA A 241 6.31 -3.03 -0.01
CA ALA A 241 5.60 -4.18 0.54
C ALA A 241 4.15 -4.27 0.06
N THR A 242 3.52 -3.15 -0.25
CA THR A 242 2.10 -3.08 -0.62
C THR A 242 1.86 -2.09 -1.75
N VAL A 243 0.74 -2.28 -2.44
CA VAL A 243 0.25 -1.41 -3.51
C VAL A 243 -1.21 -1.09 -3.23
N MET A 244 -1.62 0.15 -3.46
CA MET A 244 -3.03 0.53 -3.42
C MET A 244 -3.53 0.76 -4.84
N ASN A 245 -4.66 0.14 -5.20
CA ASN A 245 -5.28 0.40 -6.50
C ASN A 245 -5.94 1.79 -6.52
N SER A 246 -6.25 2.27 -7.73
CA SER A 246 -6.81 3.60 -7.92
C SER A 246 -8.33 3.58 -8.14
N PHE A 247 -8.96 4.75 -8.00
CA PHE A 247 -10.39 4.94 -8.17
C PHE A 247 -10.86 4.96 -9.62
N ASN A 248 -10.03 5.50 -10.52
CA ASN A 248 -10.38 5.74 -11.92
C ASN A 248 -10.58 4.43 -12.70
N ASP A 249 -11.33 4.53 -13.76
CA ASP A 249 -11.26 3.55 -14.84
C ASP A 249 -10.18 3.93 -15.86
N ILE A 250 -9.64 2.93 -16.54
CA ILE A 250 -8.79 3.11 -17.72
C ILE A 250 -9.50 2.46 -18.90
N ASN A 251 -9.82 3.27 -19.90
CA ASN A 251 -10.52 2.80 -21.10
C ASN A 251 -11.81 2.02 -20.76
N GLY A 252 -12.55 2.48 -19.75
CA GLY A 252 -13.81 1.89 -19.31
C GLY A 252 -13.70 0.71 -18.34
N ILE A 253 -12.49 0.33 -17.91
CA ILE A 253 -12.29 -0.74 -16.92
C ILE A 253 -11.75 -0.13 -15.62
N PRO A 254 -12.49 -0.18 -14.50
CA PRO A 254 -12.02 0.30 -13.21
C PRO A 254 -10.71 -0.36 -12.81
N ALA A 255 -9.72 0.44 -12.39
CA ALA A 255 -8.40 -0.07 -12.01
C ALA A 255 -8.49 -1.13 -10.91
N THR A 256 -9.43 -0.97 -9.97
CA THR A 256 -9.70 -1.91 -8.88
C THR A 256 -10.10 -3.31 -9.39
N GLY A 257 -10.91 -3.39 -10.46
CA GLY A 257 -11.37 -4.64 -11.07
C GLY A 257 -10.58 -5.06 -12.30
N SER A 258 -9.49 -4.36 -12.63
CA SER A 258 -8.72 -4.63 -13.85
C SER A 258 -7.79 -5.82 -13.68
N LYS A 259 -8.17 -6.97 -14.25
CA LYS A 259 -7.28 -8.14 -14.35
C LYS A 259 -5.94 -7.78 -14.98
N TYR A 260 -5.94 -6.97 -16.04
CA TYR A 260 -4.72 -6.55 -16.73
C TYR A 260 -3.74 -5.84 -15.78
N LEU A 261 -4.22 -4.88 -14.97
CA LEU A 261 -3.37 -4.18 -14.02
C LEU A 261 -2.96 -5.10 -12.86
N GLN A 262 -3.94 -5.71 -12.19
CA GLN A 262 -3.74 -6.38 -10.90
C GLN A 262 -3.06 -7.74 -11.05
N ARG A 263 -3.35 -8.49 -12.11
CA ARG A 263 -2.82 -9.84 -12.35
C ARG A 263 -1.70 -9.83 -13.38
N ASP A 264 -2.02 -9.44 -14.62
CA ASP A 264 -1.10 -9.63 -15.74
C ASP A 264 0.16 -8.75 -15.58
N ILE A 265 0.02 -7.48 -15.17
CA ILE A 265 1.16 -6.59 -14.94
C ILE A 265 1.78 -6.82 -13.56
N LEU A 266 1.00 -6.59 -12.49
CA LEU A 266 1.56 -6.51 -11.15
C LEU A 266 2.05 -7.87 -10.64
N LYS A 267 1.23 -8.92 -10.73
CA LYS A 267 1.56 -10.23 -10.19
C LYS A 267 2.41 -11.06 -11.13
N GLU A 268 2.04 -11.14 -12.40
CA GLU A 268 2.72 -12.04 -13.34
C GLU A 268 3.97 -11.38 -13.93
N LYS A 269 3.83 -10.22 -14.61
CA LYS A 269 4.97 -9.59 -15.31
C LYS A 269 6.00 -9.01 -14.35
N TRP A 270 5.57 -8.37 -13.26
CA TRP A 270 6.46 -7.76 -12.27
C TRP A 270 6.78 -8.67 -11.08
N ASN A 271 6.12 -9.84 -10.98
CA ASN A 271 6.31 -10.80 -9.90
C ASN A 271 6.16 -10.19 -8.50
N PHE A 272 5.24 -9.27 -8.33
CA PHE A 272 5.01 -8.61 -7.06
C PHE A 272 4.46 -9.59 -6.02
N ARG A 273 5.17 -9.75 -4.92
CA ARG A 273 4.86 -10.73 -3.85
C ARG A 273 4.08 -10.15 -2.68
N GLY A 274 4.00 -8.84 -2.57
CA GLY A 274 3.20 -8.17 -1.55
C GLY A 274 1.70 -8.28 -1.82
N PHE A 275 0.90 -7.57 -1.05
CA PHE A 275 -0.55 -7.53 -1.27
C PHE A 275 -1.02 -6.19 -1.84
N VAL A 276 -2.21 -6.22 -2.44
CA VAL A 276 -2.91 -5.04 -2.93
C VAL A 276 -4.02 -4.70 -1.94
N VAL A 277 -4.12 -3.43 -1.58
CA VAL A 277 -5.26 -2.88 -0.84
C VAL A 277 -6.11 -2.05 -1.79
N SER A 278 -7.42 -2.09 -1.63
CA SER A 278 -8.31 -1.15 -2.33
C SER A 278 -8.14 0.25 -1.76
N ASP A 279 -8.29 1.26 -2.58
CA ASP A 279 -8.53 2.60 -2.06
C ASP A 279 -9.90 2.66 -1.39
N TRP A 280 -10.19 3.75 -0.68
CA TRP A 280 -11.39 3.89 0.14
C TRP A 280 -12.67 3.67 -0.65
N GLY A 281 -13.33 2.55 -0.42
CA GLY A 281 -14.58 2.22 -1.08
C GLY A 281 -14.48 1.91 -2.58
N SER A 282 -13.28 1.89 -3.19
CA SER A 282 -13.10 1.77 -4.64
C SER A 282 -13.70 0.47 -5.23
N ILE A 283 -13.84 -0.59 -4.45
CA ILE A 283 -14.54 -1.80 -4.88
C ILE A 283 -16.04 -1.48 -5.12
N GLY A 284 -16.68 -0.76 -4.18
CA GLY A 284 -18.08 -0.34 -4.34
C GLY A 284 -18.27 0.65 -5.48
N GLU A 285 -17.28 1.49 -5.76
CA GLU A 285 -17.33 2.46 -6.86
C GLU A 285 -17.36 1.83 -8.25
N MET A 286 -16.96 0.57 -8.41
CA MET A 286 -17.15 -0.17 -9.66
C MET A 286 -18.62 -0.24 -10.08
N VAL A 287 -19.56 -0.12 -9.13
CA VAL A 287 -21.00 0.00 -9.42
C VAL A 287 -21.31 1.38 -9.99
N ASN A 288 -20.73 2.44 -9.43
CA ASN A 288 -20.91 3.81 -9.90
C ASN A 288 -20.30 4.01 -11.30
N HIS A 289 -19.20 3.34 -11.61
CA HIS A 289 -18.63 3.30 -12.96
C HIS A 289 -19.46 2.49 -13.97
N GLY A 290 -20.55 1.83 -13.53
CA GLY A 290 -21.38 0.99 -14.39
C GLY A 290 -20.73 -0.35 -14.80
N TYR A 291 -19.60 -0.70 -14.17
CA TYR A 291 -18.86 -1.93 -14.46
C TYR A 291 -19.45 -3.14 -13.75
N SER A 292 -19.92 -2.97 -12.53
CA SER A 292 -20.56 -4.00 -11.71
C SER A 292 -22.03 -3.66 -11.47
N LYS A 293 -22.91 -4.66 -11.46
CA LYS A 293 -24.35 -4.47 -11.22
C LYS A 293 -24.69 -4.10 -9.76
N ASN A 294 -23.89 -4.58 -8.82
CA ASN A 294 -24.09 -4.39 -7.39
C ASN A 294 -22.79 -4.71 -6.62
N ASN A 295 -22.77 -4.40 -5.32
CA ASN A 295 -21.60 -4.61 -4.46
C ASN A 295 -21.16 -6.08 -4.35
N LYS A 296 -22.07 -7.05 -4.48
CA LYS A 296 -21.70 -8.48 -4.47
C LYS A 296 -20.86 -8.84 -5.70
N GLU A 297 -21.29 -8.38 -6.88
CA GLU A 297 -20.56 -8.59 -8.13
C GLU A 297 -19.22 -7.84 -8.09
N ALA A 298 -19.21 -6.60 -7.61
CA ALA A 298 -17.99 -5.82 -7.43
C ALA A 298 -16.97 -6.54 -6.53
N ALA A 299 -17.39 -7.04 -5.38
CA ALA A 299 -16.53 -7.80 -4.48
C ALA A 299 -16.00 -9.08 -5.13
N PHE A 300 -16.82 -9.79 -5.90
CA PHE A 300 -16.41 -10.99 -6.63
C PHE A 300 -15.31 -10.64 -7.67
N GLN A 301 -15.55 -9.61 -8.48
CA GLN A 301 -14.61 -9.17 -9.52
C GLN A 301 -13.29 -8.63 -8.95
N ALA A 302 -13.31 -8.01 -7.77
CA ALA A 302 -12.10 -7.51 -7.13
C ALA A 302 -11.21 -8.64 -6.56
N ILE A 303 -11.79 -9.81 -6.24
CA ILE A 303 -11.05 -10.94 -5.64
C ILE A 303 -10.59 -11.94 -6.70
N THR A 304 -11.36 -12.12 -7.78
CA THR A 304 -11.08 -13.13 -8.83
C THR A 304 -10.31 -12.56 -10.00
#